data_7dccb90c21e06b1249cbfdfadf420ee3
#
_entry.id   7dccb90c21e06b1249cbfdfadf420ee3
#
_cell.length_a   1.000
_cell.length_b   1.000
_cell.length_c   1.000
_cell.angle_alpha   90.00
_cell.angle_beta   90.00
_cell.angle_gamma   90.00
#
_symmetry.space_group_name_H-M   'P 1'
#
loop_
_entity.id
_entity.type
_entity.pdbx_description
1 polymer ?
#
loop_
_entity_poly.entity_id
_entity_poly.type
_entity_poly.pdbx_seq_one_letter_code
_entity_poly.pdbx_strand_id
1 'polypeptide(L)'
;MTGSNNVKLSLQGLHLSFGGVKALDDVSFDVREGEILAVIGPNGAGKTCTLNCVNGFYRPQQGEIYFEDKLITKLRPDKIAQLGISRTFQNIQLYASLTVVDNLMAARHFRFKSSWLEGAFYFGRPHREEIKHRKAVEEIIDFLEVERWRKSVVAMLPYGLRKRIDLGRALAQEPKLLLLDEPMAGMNAEEKEDMARFILDIQEDKGITIVLIEHDMGVVMDITDRIVVLDFGRKIAEGVPDEIKANPDVIRAYLGEQ
;
A
#
# COMPACT_ATOMS: atom_id res chain seq x y z
N MET A 1 21.27 16.54 14.70
CA MET A 1 21.60 15.23 14.12
C MET A 1 21.04 15.25 12.71
N THR A 2 21.90 15.30 11.72
CA THR A 2 21.53 15.42 10.30
C THR A 2 20.90 14.11 9.85
N GLY A 3 19.56 14.12 9.68
CA GLY A 3 18.86 12.98 9.09
C GLY A 3 19.36 12.80 7.65
N SER A 4 20.04 11.69 7.38
CA SER A 4 20.27 11.26 6.01
C SER A 4 18.89 11.05 5.39
N ASN A 5 18.57 11.79 4.33
CA ASN A 5 17.37 11.57 3.51
C ASN A 5 17.53 10.20 2.85
N ASN A 6 17.15 9.13 3.60
CA ASN A 6 17.22 7.78 3.06
C ASN A 6 16.00 7.57 2.16
N VAL A 7 16.20 7.63 0.86
CA VAL A 7 15.13 7.43 -0.13
C VAL A 7 14.78 5.95 -0.16
N LYS A 8 13.52 5.62 0.14
CA LYS A 8 12.99 4.25 0.12
C LYS A 8 12.53 3.83 -1.25
N LEU A 9 11.84 4.74 -1.95
CA LEU A 9 11.34 4.55 -3.31
C LEU A 9 11.62 5.81 -4.12
N SER A 10 12.12 5.67 -5.36
CA SER A 10 12.32 6.80 -6.29
C SER A 10 11.68 6.49 -7.63
N LEU A 11 10.88 7.42 -8.11
CA LEU A 11 10.26 7.41 -9.44
C LEU A 11 10.92 8.52 -10.25
N GLN A 12 11.45 8.20 -11.44
CA GLN A 12 12.22 9.12 -12.26
C GLN A 12 11.69 9.14 -13.69
N GLY A 13 11.09 10.25 -14.11
CA GLY A 13 10.64 10.51 -15.47
C GLY A 13 9.67 9.46 -16.02
N LEU A 14 8.66 9.04 -15.24
CA LEU A 14 7.75 7.99 -15.66
C LEU A 14 6.79 8.48 -16.75
N HIS A 15 6.78 7.79 -17.88
CA HIS A 15 5.80 7.94 -18.95
C HIS A 15 5.02 6.64 -19.15
N LEU A 16 3.69 6.73 -19.09
CA LEU A 16 2.79 5.62 -19.34
C LEU A 16 1.63 6.07 -20.21
N SER A 17 1.40 5.35 -21.32
CA SER A 17 0.30 5.64 -22.23
C SER A 17 -0.45 4.36 -22.60
N PHE A 18 -1.76 4.48 -22.75
CA PHE A 18 -2.65 3.44 -23.23
C PHE A 18 -3.30 3.92 -24.52
N GLY A 19 -2.90 3.36 -25.66
CA GLY A 19 -3.31 3.89 -26.96
C GLY A 19 -2.90 5.35 -27.11
N GLY A 20 -3.87 6.26 -27.32
CA GLY A 20 -3.62 7.70 -27.44
C GLY A 20 -3.68 8.49 -26.13
N VAL A 21 -3.99 7.84 -24.99
CA VAL A 21 -4.17 8.51 -23.70
C VAL A 21 -2.89 8.41 -22.89
N LYS A 22 -2.31 9.56 -22.52
CA LYS A 22 -1.17 9.62 -21.59
C LYS A 22 -1.70 9.53 -20.16
N ALA A 23 -1.42 8.41 -19.49
CA ALA A 23 -1.79 8.20 -18.09
C ALA A 23 -0.75 8.76 -17.11
N LEU A 24 0.55 8.73 -17.50
CA LEU A 24 1.64 9.41 -16.80
C LEU A 24 2.51 10.13 -17.84
N ASP A 25 2.91 11.36 -17.54
CA ASP A 25 3.72 12.23 -18.41
C ASP A 25 4.77 12.95 -17.58
N ASP A 26 5.96 12.36 -17.50
CA ASP A 26 7.13 12.84 -16.76
C ASP A 26 6.91 12.89 -15.22
N VAL A 27 6.34 11.82 -14.65
CA VAL A 27 6.11 11.77 -13.20
C VAL A 27 7.41 11.39 -12.48
N SER A 28 7.86 12.29 -11.58
CA SER A 28 9.07 12.08 -10.75
C SER A 28 8.80 12.54 -9.32
N PHE A 29 9.08 11.68 -8.35
CA PHE A 29 9.09 11.98 -6.92
C PHE A 29 9.79 10.85 -6.14
N ASP A 30 10.16 11.15 -4.89
CA ASP A 30 10.78 10.20 -3.98
C ASP A 30 9.88 9.95 -2.77
N VAL A 31 10.02 8.77 -2.15
CA VAL A 31 9.43 8.41 -0.87
C VAL A 31 10.56 8.16 0.11
N ARG A 32 10.54 8.83 1.25
CA ARG A 32 11.57 8.70 2.30
C ARG A 32 11.27 7.50 3.19
N GLU A 33 12.30 6.94 3.80
CA GLU A 33 12.13 5.85 4.75
C GLU A 33 11.34 6.30 5.98
N GLY A 34 10.30 5.55 6.33
CA GLY A 34 9.47 5.80 7.50
C GLY A 34 8.46 6.94 7.33
N GLU A 35 8.27 7.53 6.13
CA GLU A 35 7.23 8.54 5.93
C GLU A 35 5.90 7.94 5.47
N ILE A 36 4.82 8.65 5.72
CA ILE A 36 3.53 8.48 5.05
C ILE A 36 3.43 9.54 3.96
N LEU A 37 3.64 9.13 2.70
CA LEU A 37 3.46 9.98 1.54
C LEU A 37 2.08 9.78 0.92
N ALA A 38 1.27 10.84 0.82
CA ALA A 38 0.04 10.77 0.03
C ALA A 38 0.29 11.12 -1.43
N VAL A 39 -0.42 10.41 -2.33
CA VAL A 39 -0.54 10.77 -3.74
C VAL A 39 -2.00 11.11 -4.01
N ILE A 40 -2.30 12.39 -4.22
CA ILE A 40 -3.65 12.89 -4.42
C ILE A 40 -3.83 13.49 -5.82
N GLY A 41 -5.04 13.86 -6.16
CA GLY A 41 -5.40 14.49 -7.43
C GLY A 41 -6.79 14.07 -7.91
N PRO A 42 -7.34 14.72 -8.94
CA PRO A 42 -8.63 14.40 -9.52
C PRO A 42 -8.72 12.95 -10.05
N ASN A 43 -9.96 12.54 -10.41
CA ASN A 43 -10.15 11.26 -11.08
C ASN A 43 -9.45 11.27 -12.45
N GLY A 44 -8.75 10.18 -12.75
CA GLY A 44 -7.96 10.13 -13.99
C GLY A 44 -6.59 10.81 -13.93
N ALA A 45 -6.18 11.43 -12.80
CA ALA A 45 -4.89 12.09 -12.65
C ALA A 45 -3.65 11.18 -12.73
N GLY A 46 -3.83 9.83 -12.74
CA GLY A 46 -2.74 8.88 -12.86
C GLY A 46 -2.29 8.20 -11.56
N LYS A 47 -2.96 8.48 -10.43
CA LYS A 47 -2.60 7.96 -9.10
C LYS A 47 -2.46 6.42 -9.06
N THR A 48 -3.52 5.71 -9.40
CA THR A 48 -3.51 4.23 -9.44
C THR A 48 -2.56 3.69 -10.50
N CYS A 49 -2.36 4.41 -11.63
CA CYS A 49 -1.36 4.04 -12.64
C CYS A 49 0.06 4.10 -12.07
N THR A 50 0.35 5.11 -11.25
CA THR A 50 1.63 5.22 -10.55
C THR A 50 1.88 4.02 -9.64
N LEU A 51 0.92 3.65 -8.78
CA LEU A 51 1.04 2.45 -7.93
C LEU A 51 1.15 1.16 -8.77
N ASN A 52 0.43 1.09 -9.91
CA ASN A 52 0.53 -0.05 -10.83
C ASN A 52 1.92 -0.18 -11.46
N CYS A 53 2.62 0.94 -11.70
CA CYS A 53 4.01 0.91 -12.15
C CYS A 53 4.94 0.45 -11.03
N VAL A 54 4.77 0.95 -9.79
CA VAL A 54 5.61 0.58 -8.64
C VAL A 54 5.53 -0.91 -8.34
N ASN A 55 4.33 -1.51 -8.39
CA ASN A 55 4.18 -2.94 -8.10
C ASN A 55 4.32 -3.87 -9.33
N GLY A 56 4.70 -3.30 -10.50
CA GLY A 56 5.03 -4.06 -11.70
C GLY A 56 3.84 -4.59 -12.50
N PHE A 57 2.60 -4.14 -12.20
CA PHE A 57 1.43 -4.45 -13.04
C PHE A 57 1.48 -3.72 -14.37
N TYR A 58 1.95 -2.46 -14.36
CA TYR A 58 2.20 -1.71 -15.59
C TYR A 58 3.69 -1.48 -15.75
N ARG A 59 4.14 -1.49 -17.00
CA ARG A 59 5.51 -1.16 -17.37
C ARG A 59 5.50 0.21 -18.06
N PRO A 60 6.10 1.24 -17.46
CA PRO A 60 6.22 2.54 -18.11
C PRO A 60 7.05 2.40 -19.39
N GLN A 61 6.72 3.19 -20.41
CA GLN A 61 7.47 3.22 -21.66
C GLN A 61 8.82 3.92 -21.50
N GLN A 62 8.88 4.91 -20.59
CA GLN A 62 10.11 5.64 -20.23
C GLN A 62 10.16 5.87 -18.73
N GLY A 63 11.37 6.14 -18.23
CA GLY A 63 11.62 6.37 -16.82
C GLY A 63 12.01 5.11 -16.05
N GLU A 64 12.40 5.32 -14.81
CA GLU A 64 12.95 4.29 -13.95
C GLU A 64 12.34 4.36 -12.54
N ILE A 65 12.23 3.21 -11.90
CA ILE A 65 11.73 3.08 -10.52
C ILE A 65 12.79 2.33 -9.73
N TYR A 66 13.22 2.94 -8.63
CA TYR A 66 14.19 2.36 -7.72
C TYR A 66 13.55 2.11 -6.34
N PHE A 67 13.82 0.96 -5.76
CA PHE A 67 13.45 0.61 -4.39
C PHE A 67 14.69 0.17 -3.63
N GLU A 68 15.07 0.89 -2.56
CA GLU A 68 16.34 0.67 -1.83
C GLU A 68 17.54 0.56 -2.80
N ASP A 69 17.70 1.55 -3.69
CA ASP A 69 18.74 1.62 -4.74
C ASP A 69 18.70 0.51 -5.81
N LYS A 70 17.72 -0.39 -5.76
CA LYS A 70 17.55 -1.43 -6.78
C LYS A 70 16.58 -0.98 -7.85
N LEU A 71 16.98 -1.06 -9.11
CA LEU A 71 16.10 -0.84 -10.26
C LEU A 71 15.02 -1.94 -10.31
N ILE A 72 13.75 -1.55 -10.18
CA ILE A 72 12.60 -2.47 -10.16
C ILE A 72 11.68 -2.34 -11.37
N THR A 73 11.88 -1.36 -12.24
CA THR A 73 11.00 -0.99 -13.38
C THR A 73 10.55 -2.18 -14.23
N LYS A 74 11.44 -3.15 -14.43
CA LYS A 74 11.19 -4.31 -15.30
C LYS A 74 10.95 -5.61 -14.53
N LEU A 75 10.92 -5.55 -13.21
CA LEU A 75 10.68 -6.73 -12.39
C LEU A 75 9.20 -7.16 -12.47
N ARG A 76 8.97 -8.45 -12.28
CA ARG A 76 7.62 -9.02 -12.17
C ARG A 76 7.04 -8.71 -10.78
N PRO A 77 5.69 -8.62 -10.65
CA PRO A 77 5.04 -8.35 -9.37
C PRO A 77 5.47 -9.29 -8.22
N ASP A 78 5.66 -10.59 -8.52
CA ASP A 78 6.11 -11.57 -7.53
C ASP A 78 7.52 -11.24 -7.00
N LYS A 79 8.42 -10.72 -7.84
CA LYS A 79 9.77 -10.31 -7.43
C LYS A 79 9.75 -9.01 -6.63
N ILE A 80 8.88 -8.08 -7.00
CA ILE A 80 8.69 -6.82 -6.27
C ILE A 80 8.14 -7.10 -4.87
N ALA A 81 7.13 -7.98 -4.75
CA ALA A 81 6.62 -8.41 -3.44
C ALA A 81 7.70 -9.08 -2.57
N GLN A 82 8.58 -9.90 -3.17
CA GLN A 82 9.72 -10.52 -2.46
C GLN A 82 10.75 -9.51 -1.94
N LEU A 83 10.86 -8.32 -2.54
CA LEU A 83 11.70 -7.23 -2.05
C LEU A 83 11.11 -6.53 -0.83
N GLY A 84 9.83 -6.72 -0.55
CA GLY A 84 9.14 -6.12 0.59
C GLY A 84 8.19 -4.97 0.22
N ILE A 85 7.68 -4.93 -1.01
CA ILE A 85 6.61 -4.01 -1.40
C ILE A 85 5.29 -4.77 -1.37
N SER A 86 4.35 -4.38 -0.50
CA SER A 86 3.00 -4.92 -0.45
C SER A 86 1.98 -3.86 -0.82
N ARG A 87 0.80 -4.30 -1.29
CA ARG A 87 -0.28 -3.39 -1.69
C ARG A 87 -1.64 -3.91 -1.23
N THR A 88 -2.51 -2.99 -0.77
CA THR A 88 -3.96 -3.18 -0.78
C THR A 88 -4.51 -2.72 -2.12
N PHE A 89 -5.64 -3.27 -2.54
CA PHE A 89 -6.29 -2.86 -3.77
C PHE A 89 -7.59 -2.11 -3.43
N GLN A 90 -7.99 -1.18 -4.28
CA GLN A 90 -9.26 -0.46 -4.15
C GLN A 90 -10.43 -1.42 -3.93
N ASN A 91 -10.50 -2.49 -4.74
CA ASN A 91 -11.43 -3.59 -4.52
C ASN A 91 -10.79 -4.65 -3.62
N ILE A 92 -11.47 -5.01 -2.55
CA ILE A 92 -11.02 -6.01 -1.58
C ILE A 92 -10.71 -7.35 -2.29
N GLN A 93 -9.48 -7.84 -2.14
CA GLN A 93 -8.99 -9.06 -2.79
C GLN A 93 -8.89 -10.24 -1.81
N LEU A 94 -9.89 -10.42 -0.96
CA LEU A 94 -9.93 -11.51 0.01
C LEU A 94 -10.54 -12.79 -0.59
N TYR A 95 -10.08 -13.92 -0.12
CA TYR A 95 -10.70 -15.22 -0.39
C TYR A 95 -12.01 -15.33 0.41
N ALA A 96 -13.12 -15.05 -0.23
CA ALA A 96 -14.43 -14.89 0.42
C ALA A 96 -14.89 -16.12 1.22
N SER A 97 -14.53 -17.32 0.78
CA SER A 97 -14.88 -18.60 1.43
C SER A 97 -13.95 -19.00 2.58
N LEU A 98 -12.83 -18.34 2.75
CA LEU A 98 -11.88 -18.63 3.81
C LEU A 98 -12.16 -17.81 5.07
N THR A 99 -11.66 -18.28 6.20
CA THR A 99 -11.71 -17.55 7.47
C THR A 99 -10.72 -16.38 7.47
N VAL A 100 -10.83 -15.49 8.45
CA VAL A 100 -9.88 -14.38 8.65
C VAL A 100 -8.45 -14.93 8.78
N VAL A 101 -8.22 -15.87 9.67
CA VAL A 101 -6.89 -16.45 9.89
C VAL A 101 -6.35 -17.12 8.63
N ASP A 102 -7.20 -17.82 7.86
CA ASP A 102 -6.75 -18.48 6.64
C ASP A 102 -6.38 -17.47 5.53
N ASN A 103 -7.11 -16.35 5.42
CA ASN A 103 -6.77 -15.26 4.50
C ASN A 103 -5.38 -14.65 4.80
N LEU A 104 -5.09 -14.42 6.09
CA LEU A 104 -3.80 -13.89 6.51
C LEU A 104 -2.68 -14.91 6.33
N MET A 105 -2.93 -16.18 6.64
CA MET A 105 -1.98 -17.28 6.40
C MET A 105 -1.68 -17.46 4.90
N ALA A 106 -2.68 -17.37 4.03
CA ALA A 106 -2.50 -17.46 2.59
C ALA A 106 -1.57 -16.36 2.06
N ALA A 107 -1.63 -15.15 2.60
CA ALA A 107 -0.74 -14.06 2.22
C ALA A 107 0.74 -14.32 2.59
N ARG A 108 1.00 -15.20 3.53
CA ARG A 108 2.37 -15.60 3.93
C ARG A 108 2.95 -16.74 3.10
N HIS A 109 2.18 -17.31 2.18
CA HIS A 109 2.58 -18.53 1.45
C HIS A 109 3.97 -18.42 0.78
N PHE A 110 4.29 -17.29 0.15
CA PHE A 110 5.59 -17.11 -0.51
C PHE A 110 6.77 -16.90 0.45
N ARG A 111 6.52 -16.75 1.76
CA ARG A 111 7.56 -16.69 2.81
C ARG A 111 7.93 -18.06 3.37
N PHE A 112 7.18 -19.11 3.05
CA PHE A 112 7.57 -20.47 3.39
C PHE A 112 8.78 -20.87 2.57
N LYS A 113 9.85 -21.27 3.24
CA LYS A 113 11.11 -21.70 2.64
C LYS A 113 11.18 -23.22 2.47
N SER A 114 10.28 -23.97 3.15
CA SER A 114 10.21 -25.42 3.04
C SER A 114 9.75 -25.84 1.64
N SER A 115 10.51 -26.78 1.04
CA SER A 115 10.15 -27.40 -0.23
C SER A 115 8.89 -28.26 -0.07
N TRP A 116 8.09 -28.40 -1.13
CA TRP A 116 6.94 -29.30 -1.16
C TRP A 116 7.29 -30.75 -0.79
N LEU A 117 8.52 -31.20 -1.07
CA LEU A 117 9.05 -32.50 -0.67
C LEU A 117 9.29 -32.61 0.85
N GLU A 118 9.68 -31.53 1.52
CA GLU A 118 9.83 -31.50 2.97
C GLU A 118 8.48 -31.41 3.68
N GLY A 119 7.45 -30.84 3.03
CA GLY A 119 6.07 -30.79 3.53
C GLY A 119 5.37 -32.15 3.60
N ALA A 120 5.82 -33.17 2.82
CA ALA A 120 5.31 -34.53 2.89
C ALA A 120 5.71 -35.26 4.17
N PHE A 121 6.80 -34.84 4.82
CA PHE A 121 7.22 -35.34 6.14
C PHE A 121 6.93 -34.25 7.18
N TYR A 122 5.75 -34.26 7.78
CA TYR A 122 5.21 -33.27 8.72
C TYR A 122 5.99 -33.10 10.05
N PHE A 123 7.25 -33.57 10.13
CA PHE A 123 8.11 -33.53 11.32
C PHE A 123 9.34 -32.62 11.11
N GLY A 124 9.53 -31.67 12.02
CA GLY A 124 10.77 -30.88 12.14
C GLY A 124 10.65 -29.42 11.64
N ARG A 125 11.34 -29.04 10.58
CA ARG A 125 11.40 -27.69 10.02
C ARG A 125 10.03 -27.13 9.60
N PRO A 126 9.18 -27.84 8.83
CA PRO A 126 7.87 -27.33 8.39
C PRO A 126 6.97 -26.94 9.54
N HIS A 127 6.91 -27.74 10.59
CA HIS A 127 6.07 -27.47 11.77
C HIS A 127 6.53 -26.21 12.54
N ARG A 128 7.85 -25.97 12.66
CA ARG A 128 8.37 -24.77 13.31
C ARG A 128 8.12 -23.50 12.46
N GLU A 129 8.20 -23.60 11.15
CA GLU A 129 7.86 -22.52 10.24
C GLU A 129 6.38 -22.17 10.33
N GLU A 130 5.49 -23.17 10.32
CA GLU A 130 4.06 -22.96 10.47
C GLU A 130 3.72 -22.26 11.79
N ILE A 131 4.29 -22.70 12.92
CA ILE A 131 4.10 -22.03 14.22
C ILE A 131 4.54 -20.58 14.17
N LYS A 132 5.70 -20.29 13.56
CA LYS A 132 6.21 -18.93 13.41
C LYS A 132 5.26 -18.07 12.57
N HIS A 133 4.79 -18.60 11.44
CA HIS A 133 3.86 -17.88 10.58
C HIS A 133 2.50 -17.66 11.24
N ARG A 134 2.02 -18.66 11.98
CA ARG A 134 0.78 -18.55 12.75
C ARG A 134 0.90 -17.48 13.85
N LYS A 135 2.02 -17.44 14.59
CA LYS A 135 2.26 -16.41 15.60
C LYS A 135 2.23 -14.99 14.98
N ALA A 136 2.91 -14.77 13.85
CA ALA A 136 2.89 -13.49 13.17
C ALA A 136 1.50 -13.09 12.66
N VAL A 137 0.66 -14.07 12.27
CA VAL A 137 -0.74 -13.82 11.89
C VAL A 137 -1.59 -13.46 13.10
N GLU A 138 -1.40 -14.12 14.26
CA GLU A 138 -2.12 -13.77 15.50
C GLU A 138 -1.74 -12.34 15.95
N GLU A 139 -0.46 -11.95 15.88
CA GLU A 139 -0.03 -10.57 16.18
C GLU A 139 -0.70 -9.52 15.27
N ILE A 140 -0.98 -9.86 14.01
CA ILE A 140 -1.72 -8.98 13.10
C ILE A 140 -3.21 -8.94 13.43
N ILE A 141 -3.80 -10.09 13.81
CA ILE A 141 -5.20 -10.18 14.24
C ILE A 141 -5.43 -9.32 15.48
N ASP A 142 -4.54 -9.42 16.48
CA ASP A 142 -4.58 -8.62 17.69
C ASP A 142 -4.38 -7.12 17.37
N PHE A 143 -3.39 -6.77 16.55
CA PHE A 143 -3.12 -5.40 16.14
C PHE A 143 -4.31 -4.73 15.44
N LEU A 144 -5.05 -5.46 14.61
CA LEU A 144 -6.22 -4.96 13.87
C LEU A 144 -7.53 -5.08 14.66
N GLU A 145 -7.48 -5.58 15.90
CA GLU A 145 -8.65 -5.73 16.78
C GLU A 145 -9.76 -6.61 16.16
N VAL A 146 -9.34 -7.73 15.53
CA VAL A 146 -10.28 -8.64 14.84
C VAL A 146 -10.29 -10.04 15.44
N GLU A 147 -9.84 -10.24 16.69
CA GLU A 147 -9.66 -11.53 17.37
C GLU A 147 -10.98 -12.32 17.46
N ARG A 148 -12.08 -11.62 17.78
CA ARG A 148 -13.41 -12.26 17.89
C ARG A 148 -13.89 -12.83 16.54
N TRP A 149 -13.34 -12.32 15.42
CA TRP A 149 -13.72 -12.70 14.06
C TRP A 149 -12.75 -13.68 13.41
N ARG A 150 -11.66 -14.06 14.09
CA ARG A 150 -10.54 -14.86 13.54
C ARG A 150 -10.96 -16.13 12.81
N LYS A 151 -12.03 -16.81 13.26
CA LYS A 151 -12.58 -18.03 12.66
C LYS A 151 -13.81 -17.79 11.80
N SER A 152 -14.24 -16.54 11.64
CA SER A 152 -15.38 -16.19 10.82
C SER A 152 -15.00 -16.21 9.34
N VAL A 153 -15.91 -16.70 8.50
CA VAL A 153 -15.77 -16.64 7.05
C VAL A 153 -15.89 -15.19 6.59
N VAL A 154 -14.93 -14.73 5.81
CA VAL A 154 -14.80 -13.30 5.43
C VAL A 154 -16.03 -12.78 4.69
N ALA A 155 -16.68 -13.60 3.86
CA ALA A 155 -17.91 -13.19 3.15
C ALA A 155 -19.04 -12.76 4.09
N MET A 156 -19.05 -13.24 5.35
CA MET A 156 -20.10 -12.93 6.35
C MET A 156 -19.81 -11.65 7.13
N LEU A 157 -18.67 -11.02 6.93
CA LEU A 157 -18.25 -9.86 7.71
C LEU A 157 -18.72 -8.54 7.10
N PRO A 158 -19.02 -7.53 7.94
CA PRO A 158 -19.23 -6.15 7.50
C PRO A 158 -18.09 -5.63 6.64
N TYR A 159 -18.39 -4.64 5.80
CA TYR A 159 -17.44 -4.10 4.82
C TYR A 159 -16.17 -3.52 5.48
N GLY A 160 -16.31 -2.72 6.54
CA GLY A 160 -15.18 -2.14 7.26
C GLY A 160 -14.24 -3.20 7.84
N LEU A 161 -14.78 -4.30 8.42
CA LEU A 161 -13.95 -5.41 8.89
C LEU A 161 -13.21 -6.10 7.73
N ARG A 162 -13.84 -6.26 6.57
CA ARG A 162 -13.14 -6.81 5.39
C ARG A 162 -12.00 -5.91 4.92
N LYS A 163 -12.17 -4.58 4.97
CA LYS A 163 -11.09 -3.62 4.69
C LYS A 163 -9.93 -3.74 5.70
N ARG A 164 -10.22 -3.88 7.01
CA ARG A 164 -9.17 -4.14 8.02
C ARG A 164 -8.42 -5.46 7.73
N ILE A 165 -9.12 -6.51 7.34
CA ILE A 165 -8.50 -7.80 7.01
C ILE A 165 -7.64 -7.69 5.73
N ASP A 166 -8.05 -6.90 4.73
CA ASP A 166 -7.26 -6.66 3.52
C ASP A 166 -5.95 -5.91 3.84
N LEU A 167 -6.01 -4.92 4.75
CA LEU A 167 -4.82 -4.29 5.33
C LEU A 167 -3.94 -5.32 6.05
N GLY A 168 -4.53 -6.18 6.88
CA GLY A 168 -3.83 -7.26 7.58
C GLY A 168 -3.16 -8.24 6.62
N ARG A 169 -3.79 -8.52 5.49
CA ARG A 169 -3.21 -9.37 4.44
C ARG A 169 -1.97 -8.75 3.81
N ALA A 170 -1.96 -7.45 3.61
CA ALA A 170 -0.78 -6.73 3.14
C ALA A 170 0.33 -6.73 4.21
N LEU A 171 -0.01 -6.51 5.50
CA LEU A 171 0.93 -6.58 6.62
C LEU A 171 1.50 -7.99 6.84
N ALA A 172 0.71 -9.04 6.59
CA ALA A 172 1.15 -10.44 6.71
C ALA A 172 2.33 -10.77 5.78
N GLN A 173 2.56 -9.95 4.77
CA GLN A 173 3.75 -10.02 3.91
C GLN A 173 5.00 -9.40 4.54
N GLU A 174 4.92 -8.81 5.75
CA GLU A 174 6.01 -8.10 6.43
C GLU A 174 6.68 -7.08 5.49
N PRO A 175 5.92 -6.10 4.98
CA PRO A 175 6.44 -5.16 4.00
C PRO A 175 7.43 -4.18 4.62
N LYS A 176 8.31 -3.64 3.77
CA LYS A 176 9.14 -2.46 4.04
C LYS A 176 8.50 -1.19 3.47
N LEU A 177 7.68 -1.38 2.42
CA LEU A 177 6.87 -0.35 1.77
C LEU A 177 5.46 -0.87 1.56
N LEU A 178 4.48 -0.14 2.08
CA LEU A 178 3.06 -0.46 1.96
C LEU A 178 2.38 0.55 1.04
N LEU A 179 1.76 0.05 -0.02
CA LEU A 179 0.99 0.84 -0.97
C LEU A 179 -0.50 0.69 -0.63
N LEU A 180 -1.15 1.75 -0.22
CA LEU A 180 -2.56 1.79 0.16
C LEU A 180 -3.36 2.54 -0.92
N ASP A 181 -4.25 1.84 -1.61
CA ASP A 181 -5.08 2.39 -2.68
C ASP A 181 -6.53 2.52 -2.21
N GLU A 182 -6.89 3.72 -1.78
CA GLU A 182 -8.21 4.08 -1.22
C GLU A 182 -8.67 3.13 -0.09
N PRO A 183 -7.85 2.95 0.96
CA PRO A 183 -8.17 1.98 2.02
C PRO A 183 -9.44 2.33 2.78
N MET A 184 -9.86 3.59 2.82
CA MET A 184 -11.02 4.08 3.57
C MET A 184 -12.28 4.28 2.70
N ALA A 185 -12.20 4.00 1.39
CA ALA A 185 -13.34 4.13 0.50
C ALA A 185 -14.52 3.25 0.95
N GLY A 186 -15.72 3.84 1.08
CA GLY A 186 -16.95 3.14 1.47
C GLY A 186 -17.10 2.88 2.98
N MET A 187 -16.21 3.37 3.81
CA MET A 187 -16.26 3.31 5.27
C MET A 187 -17.05 4.48 5.86
N ASN A 188 -17.72 4.26 7.01
CA ASN A 188 -18.30 5.33 7.80
C ASN A 188 -17.23 6.12 8.59
N ALA A 189 -17.61 7.19 9.29
CA ALA A 189 -16.65 8.07 9.97
C ALA A 189 -15.81 7.33 11.04
N GLU A 190 -16.44 6.53 11.90
CA GLU A 190 -15.77 5.75 12.95
C GLU A 190 -14.79 4.72 12.35
N GLU A 191 -15.22 4.00 11.31
CA GLU A 191 -14.36 3.05 10.60
C GLU A 191 -13.15 3.73 9.93
N LYS A 192 -13.31 4.97 9.42
CA LYS A 192 -12.21 5.76 8.87
C LYS A 192 -11.21 6.20 9.94
N GLU A 193 -11.69 6.67 11.08
CA GLU A 193 -10.85 7.05 12.23
C GLU A 193 -10.01 5.85 12.70
N ASP A 194 -10.63 4.67 12.86
CA ASP A 194 -9.91 3.44 13.18
C ASP A 194 -8.86 3.09 12.14
N MET A 195 -9.20 3.18 10.84
CA MET A 195 -8.26 2.87 9.76
C MET A 195 -7.09 3.86 9.74
N ALA A 196 -7.36 5.16 9.98
CA ALA A 196 -6.33 6.20 10.09
C ALA A 196 -5.36 5.89 11.23
N ARG A 197 -5.91 5.53 12.41
CA ARG A 197 -5.12 5.09 13.56
C ARG A 197 -4.22 3.90 13.22
N PHE A 198 -4.77 2.85 12.62
CA PHE A 198 -3.95 1.69 12.20
C PHE A 198 -2.84 2.08 11.23
N ILE A 199 -3.08 3.00 10.31
CA ILE A 199 -2.06 3.47 9.36
C ILE A 199 -0.93 4.20 10.09
N LEU A 200 -1.25 5.07 11.05
CA LEU A 200 -0.27 5.75 11.92
C LEU A 200 0.52 4.75 12.75
N ASP A 201 -0.15 3.82 13.45
CA ASP A 201 0.50 2.80 14.27
C ASP A 201 1.43 1.88 13.44
N ILE A 202 1.08 1.61 12.17
CA ILE A 202 1.95 0.86 11.24
C ILE A 202 3.24 1.64 10.95
N GLN A 203 3.15 2.92 10.74
CA GLN A 203 4.32 3.75 10.47
C GLN A 203 5.15 3.96 11.75
N GLU A 204 4.53 4.35 12.87
CA GLU A 204 5.20 4.69 14.12
C GLU A 204 5.82 3.46 14.80
N ASP A 205 5.02 2.40 15.01
CA ASP A 205 5.43 1.23 15.79
C ASP A 205 6.25 0.22 14.98
N LYS A 206 5.93 0.09 13.67
CA LYS A 206 6.59 -0.90 12.81
C LYS A 206 7.63 -0.29 11.89
N GLY A 207 7.72 1.05 11.79
CA GLY A 207 8.66 1.76 10.92
C GLY A 207 8.46 1.49 9.44
N ILE A 208 7.23 1.12 9.04
CA ILE A 208 6.91 0.80 7.64
C ILE A 208 6.66 2.10 6.87
N THR A 209 7.33 2.27 5.75
CA THR A 209 7.09 3.38 4.81
C THR A 209 5.75 3.16 4.10
N ILE A 210 4.95 4.21 3.95
CA ILE A 210 3.59 4.11 3.39
C ILE A 210 3.42 5.08 2.22
N VAL A 211 2.86 4.60 1.11
CA VAL A 211 2.32 5.44 0.04
C VAL A 211 0.81 5.26 0.04
N LEU A 212 0.09 6.35 0.24
CA LEU A 212 -1.36 6.40 0.41
C LEU A 212 -2.02 7.14 -0.77
N ILE A 213 -2.99 6.52 -1.41
CA ILE A 213 -3.96 7.21 -2.26
C ILE A 213 -5.26 7.32 -1.49
N GLU A 214 -5.76 8.53 -1.31
CA GLU A 214 -7.06 8.80 -0.68
C GLU A 214 -7.73 10.03 -1.30
N HIS A 215 -9.04 10.10 -1.16
CA HIS A 215 -9.87 11.22 -1.63
C HIS A 215 -10.41 12.06 -0.48
N ASP A 216 -10.38 11.55 0.75
CA ASP A 216 -10.80 12.27 1.93
C ASP A 216 -9.67 13.20 2.39
N MET A 217 -9.78 14.47 1.97
CA MET A 217 -8.73 15.46 2.24
C MET A 217 -8.53 15.72 3.74
N GLY A 218 -9.59 15.57 4.57
CA GLY A 218 -9.46 15.68 6.02
C GLY A 218 -8.48 14.66 6.54
N VAL A 219 -8.71 13.39 6.24
CA VAL A 219 -7.83 12.29 6.64
C VAL A 219 -6.41 12.47 6.08
N VAL A 220 -6.28 12.81 4.79
CA VAL A 220 -4.95 13.00 4.16
C VAL A 220 -4.15 14.06 4.91
N MET A 221 -4.76 15.21 5.20
CA MET A 221 -4.07 16.31 5.90
C MET A 221 -3.67 15.95 7.33
N ASP A 222 -4.42 15.07 7.99
CA ASP A 222 -4.21 14.72 9.40
C ASP A 222 -3.10 13.64 9.58
N ILE A 223 -2.93 12.71 8.62
CA ILE A 223 -2.07 11.55 8.83
C ILE A 223 -0.82 11.51 7.94
N THR A 224 -0.63 12.44 7.01
CA THR A 224 0.50 12.37 6.07
C THR A 224 1.60 13.37 6.37
N ASP A 225 2.85 12.94 6.19
CA ASP A 225 4.03 13.80 6.35
C ASP A 225 4.21 14.70 5.13
N ARG A 226 3.90 14.18 3.94
CA ARG A 226 4.11 14.85 2.66
C ARG A 226 3.09 14.39 1.63
N ILE A 227 2.76 15.28 0.72
CA ILE A 227 1.75 15.07 -0.32
C ILE A 227 2.35 15.38 -1.69
N VAL A 228 2.12 14.48 -2.64
CA VAL A 228 2.34 14.67 -4.07
C VAL A 228 1.01 14.82 -4.76
N VAL A 229 0.84 15.87 -5.53
CA VAL A 229 -0.40 16.13 -6.28
C VAL A 229 -0.18 15.85 -7.75
N LEU A 230 -1.01 14.97 -8.29
CA LEU A 230 -1.03 14.65 -9.72
C LEU A 230 -2.27 15.28 -10.38
N ASP A 231 -2.09 15.77 -11.60
CA ASP A 231 -3.17 16.21 -12.47
C ASP A 231 -2.82 15.86 -13.93
N PHE A 232 -3.76 15.30 -14.68
CA PHE A 232 -3.56 14.82 -16.06
C PHE A 232 -2.25 14.08 -16.31
N GLY A 233 -1.86 13.21 -15.37
CA GLY A 233 -0.66 12.39 -15.46
C GLY A 233 0.64 13.13 -15.14
N ARG A 234 0.62 14.34 -14.60
CA ARG A 234 1.78 15.16 -14.24
C ARG A 234 1.77 15.50 -12.76
N LYS A 235 2.95 15.64 -12.17
CA LYS A 235 3.08 16.21 -10.83
C LYS A 235 2.96 17.74 -10.92
N ILE A 236 1.94 18.30 -10.25
CA ILE A 236 1.69 19.74 -10.22
C ILE A 236 2.15 20.40 -8.92
N ALA A 237 2.23 19.61 -7.82
CA ALA A 237 2.71 20.11 -6.53
C ALA A 237 3.30 18.98 -5.70
N GLU A 238 4.17 19.34 -4.73
CA GLU A 238 4.71 18.46 -3.71
C GLU A 238 5.08 19.32 -2.49
N GLY A 239 4.69 18.89 -1.28
CA GLY A 239 4.97 19.63 -0.05
C GLY A 239 4.31 19.02 1.16
N VAL A 240 4.44 19.68 2.31
CA VAL A 240 3.71 19.33 3.53
C VAL A 240 2.22 19.69 3.40
N PRO A 241 1.32 19.08 4.20
CA PRO A 241 -0.13 19.30 4.08
C PRO A 241 -0.55 20.77 4.02
N ASP A 242 -0.01 21.64 4.87
CA ASP A 242 -0.35 23.07 4.91
C ASP A 242 0.04 23.81 3.62
N GLU A 243 1.19 23.48 3.03
CA GLU A 243 1.64 24.05 1.76
C GLU A 243 0.73 23.64 0.60
N ILE A 244 0.34 22.37 0.56
CA ILE A 244 -0.55 21.82 -0.46
C ILE A 244 -1.96 22.44 -0.36
N LYS A 245 -2.49 22.61 0.85
CA LYS A 245 -3.79 23.24 1.09
C LYS A 245 -3.86 24.67 0.59
N ALA A 246 -2.74 25.40 0.67
CA ALA A 246 -2.64 26.80 0.23
C ALA A 246 -2.22 26.97 -1.24
N ASN A 247 -1.89 25.89 -1.93
CA ASN A 247 -1.33 25.95 -3.29
C ASN A 247 -2.42 26.26 -4.33
N PRO A 248 -2.29 27.39 -5.11
CA PRO A 248 -3.33 27.79 -6.06
C PRO A 248 -3.51 26.82 -7.23
N ASP A 249 -2.46 26.11 -7.64
CA ASP A 249 -2.58 25.13 -8.74
C ASP A 249 -3.34 23.89 -8.27
N VAL A 250 -3.14 23.46 -7.01
CA VAL A 250 -3.91 22.39 -6.39
C VAL A 250 -5.37 22.76 -6.26
N ILE A 251 -5.66 23.96 -5.73
CA ILE A 251 -7.03 24.49 -5.62
C ILE A 251 -7.72 24.52 -6.99
N ARG A 252 -7.02 24.97 -8.03
CA ARG A 252 -7.56 25.02 -9.40
C ARG A 252 -7.84 23.64 -9.96
N ALA A 253 -6.96 22.66 -9.73
CA ALA A 253 -7.14 21.30 -10.22
C ALA A 253 -8.40 20.64 -9.63
N TYR A 254 -8.74 20.93 -8.38
CA TYR A 254 -9.94 20.40 -7.74
C TYR A 254 -11.22 21.22 -8.00
N LEU A 255 -11.11 22.54 -8.22
CA LEU A 255 -12.27 23.40 -8.51
C LEU A 255 -12.61 23.46 -10.01
N GLY A 256 -11.68 23.16 -10.89
CA GLY A 256 -11.90 23.15 -12.34
C GLY A 256 -12.76 21.99 -12.86
N GLU A 257 -13.14 21.06 -12.03
CA GLU A 257 -14.04 19.93 -12.35
C GLU A 257 -15.53 20.20 -12.10
N GLN A 258 -15.93 21.47 -11.83
CA GLN A 258 -17.35 21.85 -11.68
C GLN A 258 -17.97 22.36 -12.98
#